data_bbee173cb3b5eb89da8cfd5984902f77
#
_entry.id   bbee173cb3b5eb89da8cfd5984902f77
#
_cell.length_a   1.000
_cell.length_b   1.000
_cell.length_c   1.000
_cell.angle_alpha   90.00
_cell.angle_beta   90.00
_cell.angle_gamma   90.00
#
_symmetry.space_group_name_H-M   'P 1'
#
loop_
_entity.id
_entity.type
_entity.pdbx_description
1 polymer ?
#
loop_
_entity_poly.entity_id
_entity_poly.type
_entity_poly.pdbx_seq_one_letter_code
_entity_poly.pdbx_strand_id
1 'polypeptide(L)'
;MDLTHVMLRLERVTGDACKRWHADYVSVRLICTYRGAATRWIEQPGDRQRALATGTVGLFKGRVLAGDDAIVHRSPPIVGTGEDRLLLVLDGPPPEDTAALWRRAMQDG
;
A
#
# COMPACT_ATOMS: atom_id res chain seq x y z
N MET A 1 16.00 9.32 -0.34
CA MET A 1 15.16 8.81 0.77
C MET A 1 16.03 7.90 1.62
N ASP A 2 16.14 8.23 2.88
CA ASP A 2 16.91 7.40 3.80
C ASP A 2 16.03 6.24 4.29
N LEU A 3 16.40 5.01 3.92
CA LEU A 3 15.65 3.80 4.26
C LEU A 3 16.37 2.99 5.35
N THR A 4 16.74 3.65 6.43
CA THR A 4 17.35 2.95 7.57
C THR A 4 16.40 1.95 8.22
N HIS A 5 15.10 2.19 8.12
CA HIS A 5 14.06 1.34 8.69
C HIS A 5 12.87 1.25 7.75
N VAL A 6 12.38 0.05 7.53
CA VAL A 6 11.15 -0.18 6.79
C VAL A 6 10.25 -1.15 7.57
N MET A 7 8.95 -0.98 7.41
CA MET A 7 7.98 -1.96 7.90
C MET A 7 7.73 -2.97 6.79
N LEU A 8 8.04 -4.23 7.06
CA LEU A 8 7.85 -5.31 6.10
C LEU A 8 6.70 -6.19 6.54
N ARG A 9 5.78 -6.47 5.61
CA ARG A 9 4.71 -7.44 5.79
C ARG A 9 4.69 -8.39 4.61
N LEU A 10 4.61 -9.68 4.90
CA LEU A 10 4.29 -10.70 3.90
C LEU A 10 2.93 -11.26 4.29
N GLU A 11 1.93 -11.05 3.45
CA GLU A 11 0.54 -11.35 3.77
C GLU A 11 -0.08 -12.33 2.79
N ARG A 12 -0.76 -13.33 3.33
CA ARG A 12 -1.71 -14.13 2.57
C ARG A 12 -3.10 -13.52 2.77
N VAL A 13 -3.71 -13.08 1.69
CA VAL A 13 -5.00 -12.39 1.72
C VAL A 13 -6.06 -13.31 1.14
N THR A 14 -7.11 -13.57 1.92
CA THR A 14 -8.23 -14.42 1.54
C THR A 14 -9.54 -13.65 1.49
N GLY A 15 -9.55 -12.40 1.91
CA GLY A 15 -10.71 -11.53 1.98
C GLY A 15 -10.62 -10.33 1.07
N ASP A 16 -11.58 -9.43 1.22
CA ASP A 16 -11.72 -8.23 0.41
C ASP A 16 -11.23 -6.96 1.11
N ALA A 17 -10.31 -7.08 2.05
CA ALA A 17 -9.70 -5.92 2.67
C ALA A 17 -9.06 -5.03 1.60
N CYS A 18 -9.20 -3.70 1.76
CA CYS A 18 -8.65 -2.72 0.84
C CYS A 18 -9.23 -2.78 -0.59
N LYS A 19 -10.44 -3.29 -0.77
CA LYS A 19 -11.11 -3.33 -2.08
C LYS A 19 -11.59 -1.97 -2.58
N ARG A 20 -11.64 -0.97 -1.71
CA ARG A 20 -12.05 0.40 -2.09
C ARG A 20 -10.83 1.18 -2.56
N TRP A 21 -11.07 2.10 -3.50
CA TRP A 21 -10.02 3.04 -3.92
C TRP A 21 -9.57 3.89 -2.74
N HIS A 22 -8.28 3.89 -2.46
CA HIS A 22 -7.70 4.63 -1.33
C HIS A 22 -6.23 4.96 -1.59
N ALA A 23 -5.71 5.88 -0.79
CA ALA A 23 -4.29 6.12 -0.67
C ALA A 23 -3.91 6.00 0.80
N ASP A 24 -2.78 5.38 1.08
CA ASP A 24 -2.36 5.10 2.44
C ASP A 24 -1.67 6.30 3.09
N TYR A 25 -1.81 6.43 4.40
CA TYR A 25 -1.12 7.47 5.16
C TYR A 25 0.28 7.01 5.55
N VAL A 26 1.12 6.90 4.55
CA VAL A 26 2.53 6.53 4.65
C VAL A 26 3.35 7.44 3.76
N SER A 27 4.67 7.44 3.90
CA SER A 27 5.54 8.18 2.98
C SER A 27 5.58 7.50 1.62
N VAL A 28 6.05 6.27 1.57
CA VAL A 28 6.13 5.45 0.36
C VAL A 28 5.76 4.02 0.74
N ARG A 29 4.99 3.38 -0.11
CA ARG A 29 4.64 1.96 0.02
C ARG A 29 5.06 1.21 -1.23
N LEU A 30 5.85 0.16 -1.06
CA LEU A 30 6.16 -0.80 -2.11
C LEU A 30 5.21 -1.99 -1.96
N ILE A 31 4.58 -2.38 -3.07
CA ILE A 31 3.69 -3.55 -3.11
C ILE A 31 4.16 -4.47 -4.23
N CYS A 32 4.32 -5.75 -3.92
CA CYS A 32 4.56 -6.78 -4.92
C CYS A 32 3.66 -7.97 -4.65
N THR A 33 2.85 -8.33 -5.62
CA THR A 33 1.97 -9.51 -5.52
C THR A 33 2.69 -10.70 -6.13
N TYR A 34 2.96 -11.70 -5.31
CA TYR A 34 3.65 -12.92 -5.76
C TYR A 34 2.69 -13.95 -6.33
N ARG A 35 1.44 -13.96 -5.85
CA ARG A 35 0.43 -14.89 -6.30
C ARG A 35 -0.94 -14.22 -6.26
N GLY A 36 -1.78 -14.54 -7.25
CA GLY A 36 -3.14 -14.03 -7.36
C GLY A 36 -3.21 -12.69 -8.08
N ALA A 37 -4.39 -12.11 -8.09
CA ALA A 37 -4.64 -10.84 -8.76
C ALA A 37 -3.89 -9.70 -8.08
N ALA A 38 -3.23 -8.87 -8.87
CA ALA A 38 -2.37 -7.81 -8.36
C ALA A 38 -3.16 -6.52 -8.11
N THR A 39 -2.52 -5.61 -7.40
CA THR A 39 -3.08 -4.30 -7.04
C THR A 39 -3.44 -3.49 -8.29
N ARG A 40 -4.58 -2.82 -8.23
CA ARG A 40 -5.03 -1.87 -9.26
C ARG A 40 -4.82 -0.45 -8.78
N TRP A 41 -4.62 0.46 -9.75
CA TRP A 41 -4.39 1.86 -9.44
C TRP A 41 -4.99 2.74 -10.54
N ILE A 42 -5.20 4.01 -10.23
CA ILE A 42 -5.73 4.99 -11.19
C ILE A 42 -4.60 5.87 -11.67
N GLU A 43 -4.39 5.89 -13.00
CA GLU A 43 -3.38 6.71 -13.63
C GLU A 43 -3.78 8.18 -13.63
N GLN A 44 -2.84 9.05 -13.28
CA GLN A 44 -3.03 10.49 -13.30
C GLN A 44 -2.18 11.12 -14.42
N PRO A 45 -2.68 12.16 -15.11
CA PRO A 45 -4.04 12.74 -14.99
C PRO A 45 -5.07 11.84 -15.66
N GLY A 46 -6.32 11.91 -15.17
CA GLY A 46 -7.43 11.15 -15.71
C GLY A 46 -7.89 10.04 -14.77
N ASP A 47 -8.74 9.17 -15.27
CA ASP A 47 -9.39 8.12 -14.47
C ASP A 47 -9.09 6.71 -14.99
N ARG A 48 -8.05 6.56 -15.76
CA ARG A 48 -7.71 5.27 -16.36
C ARG A 48 -7.25 4.28 -15.30
N GLN A 49 -7.97 3.17 -15.20
CA GLN A 49 -7.58 2.09 -14.31
C GLN A 49 -6.46 1.26 -14.92
N ARG A 50 -5.45 0.97 -14.10
CA ARG A 50 -4.32 0.12 -14.46
C ARG A 50 -4.19 -0.97 -13.41
N ALA A 51 -3.59 -2.08 -13.80
CA ALA A 51 -3.27 -3.17 -12.89
C ALA A 51 -1.78 -3.46 -12.94
N LEU A 52 -1.18 -3.71 -11.78
CA LEU A 52 0.18 -4.24 -11.73
C LEU A 52 0.12 -5.70 -12.18
N ALA A 53 1.10 -6.14 -12.95
CA ALA A 53 1.24 -7.56 -13.23
C ALA A 53 1.75 -8.29 -11.98
N THR A 54 1.30 -9.52 -11.77
CA THR A 54 1.84 -10.37 -10.70
C THR A 54 3.36 -10.50 -10.86
N GLY A 55 4.09 -10.31 -9.78
CA GLY A 55 5.54 -10.28 -9.79
C GLY A 55 6.16 -8.90 -10.07
N THR A 56 5.35 -7.91 -10.43
CA THR A 56 5.83 -6.54 -10.67
C THR A 56 5.75 -5.72 -9.39
N VAL A 57 6.79 -4.95 -9.15
CA VAL A 57 6.85 -4.03 -8.00
C VAL A 57 6.15 -2.73 -8.35
N GLY A 58 5.19 -2.33 -7.51
CA GLY A 58 4.60 -1.00 -7.54
C GLY A 58 5.15 -0.17 -6.39
N LEU A 59 5.51 1.07 -6.67
CA LEU A 59 5.99 2.01 -5.66
C LEU A 59 5.04 3.20 -5.62
N PHE A 60 4.34 3.37 -4.50
CA PHE A 60 3.33 4.40 -4.34
C PHE A 60 3.76 5.42 -3.31
N LYS A 61 3.76 6.70 -3.70
CA LYS A 61 3.87 7.78 -2.72
C LYS A 61 2.55 7.87 -1.97
N GLY A 62 2.61 7.77 -0.66
CA GLY A 62 1.43 7.88 0.18
C GLY A 62 1.07 9.34 0.49
N ARG A 63 0.00 9.51 1.26
CA ARG A 63 -0.54 10.84 1.59
C ARG A 63 0.42 11.71 2.39
N VAL A 64 1.35 11.09 3.12
CA VAL A 64 2.33 11.84 3.90
C VAL A 64 3.23 12.68 3.00
N LEU A 65 3.64 12.17 1.83
CA LEU A 65 4.48 12.91 0.88
C LEU A 65 3.67 13.65 -0.19
N ALA A 66 2.62 13.05 -0.70
CA ALA A 66 1.89 13.55 -1.87
C ALA A 66 0.55 14.22 -1.50
N GLY A 67 0.08 14.10 -0.25
CA GLY A 67 -1.18 14.71 0.15
C GLY A 67 -2.34 14.22 -0.71
N ASP A 68 -3.12 15.14 -1.25
CA ASP A 68 -4.25 14.84 -2.11
C ASP A 68 -3.85 14.39 -3.52
N ASP A 69 -2.58 14.54 -3.88
CA ASP A 69 -2.04 14.08 -5.16
C ASP A 69 -1.59 12.62 -5.12
N ALA A 70 -1.74 11.94 -4.00
CA ALA A 70 -1.39 10.54 -3.88
C ALA A 70 -2.22 9.69 -4.84
N ILE A 71 -1.56 8.79 -5.56
CA ILE A 71 -2.24 7.85 -6.45
C ILE A 71 -3.09 6.90 -5.62
N VAL A 72 -4.36 6.77 -5.98
CA VAL A 72 -5.27 5.83 -5.32
C VAL A 72 -5.12 4.44 -5.93
N HIS A 73 -5.21 3.44 -5.09
CA HIS A 73 -5.09 2.04 -5.47
C HIS A 73 -6.07 1.19 -4.66
N ARG A 74 -6.23 -0.05 -5.07
CA ARG A 74 -7.07 -1.02 -4.37
C ARG A 74 -6.61 -2.44 -4.62
N SER A 75 -6.99 -3.32 -3.71
CA SER A 75 -6.93 -4.75 -3.93
C SER A 75 -8.17 -5.20 -4.72
N PRO A 76 -8.03 -6.05 -5.74
CA PRO A 76 -9.20 -6.59 -6.41
C PRO A 76 -10.01 -7.47 -5.45
N PRO A 77 -11.36 -7.45 -5.51
CA PRO A 77 -12.18 -8.31 -4.66
C PRO A 77 -11.99 -9.78 -5.05
N ILE A 78 -11.82 -10.64 -4.07
CA ILE A 78 -11.57 -12.08 -4.26
C ILE A 78 -12.52 -12.99 -3.48
N VAL A 79 -13.36 -12.44 -2.61
CA VAL A 79 -14.35 -13.25 -1.87
C VAL A 79 -15.28 -13.94 -2.86
N GLY A 80 -15.48 -15.23 -2.68
CA GLY A 80 -16.32 -16.04 -3.54
C GLY A 80 -15.65 -16.58 -4.80
N THR A 81 -14.41 -16.21 -5.08
CA THR A 81 -13.66 -16.66 -6.26
C THR A 81 -12.87 -17.95 -6.01
N GLY A 82 -12.65 -18.31 -4.75
CA GLY A 82 -11.73 -19.39 -4.38
C GLY A 82 -10.26 -18.98 -4.47
N GLU A 83 -9.98 -17.75 -4.82
CA GLU A 83 -8.59 -17.25 -4.96
C GLU A 83 -8.05 -16.75 -3.61
N ASP A 84 -6.74 -16.80 -3.48
CA ASP A 84 -6.01 -16.10 -2.45
C ASP A 84 -4.90 -15.26 -3.10
N ARG A 85 -4.35 -14.34 -2.32
CA ARG A 85 -3.25 -13.48 -2.77
C ARG A 85 -2.10 -13.62 -1.79
N LEU A 86 -0.89 -13.62 -2.33
CA LEU A 86 0.33 -13.51 -1.52
C LEU A 86 1.05 -12.23 -1.94
N LEU A 87 1.20 -11.30 -1.01
CA LEU A 87 1.81 -10.02 -1.32
C LEU A 87 2.84 -9.60 -0.28
N LEU A 88 3.85 -8.92 -0.77
CA LEU A 88 4.86 -8.25 0.05
C LEU A 88 4.55 -6.76 0.08
N VAL A 89 4.53 -6.19 1.28
CA VAL A 89 4.34 -4.75 1.48
C VAL A 89 5.53 -4.22 2.28
N LEU A 90 6.17 -3.20 1.75
CA LEU A 90 7.23 -2.46 2.44
C LEU A 90 6.80 -1.01 2.58
N ASP A 91 6.71 -0.52 3.80
CA ASP A 91 6.45 0.89 4.08
C ASP A 91 7.73 1.57 4.50
N GLY A 92 8.03 2.71 3.88
CA GLY A 92 9.14 3.56 4.28
C GLY A 92 8.91 4.15 5.67
N PRO A 93 9.96 4.68 6.30
CA PRO A 93 9.81 5.30 7.61
C PRO A 93 8.86 6.49 7.52
N PRO A 94 8.05 6.72 8.57
CA PRO A 94 7.21 7.91 8.60
C PRO A 94 8.09 9.16 8.67
N PRO A 95 7.59 10.35 8.23
CA PRO A 95 8.28 11.59 8.48
C PRO A 95 8.50 11.79 9.98
N GLU A 96 9.48 12.61 10.32
CA GLU A 96 9.88 12.83 11.71
C GLU A 96 8.71 13.20 12.62
N ASP A 97 7.81 14.08 12.16
CA ASP A 97 6.63 14.49 12.93
C ASP A 97 5.70 13.30 13.21
N THR A 98 5.49 12.45 12.23
CA THR A 98 4.68 11.25 12.39
C THR A 98 5.35 10.26 13.32
N ALA A 99 6.66 10.12 13.25
CA ALA A 99 7.42 9.27 14.15
C ALA A 99 7.29 9.74 15.59
N ALA A 100 7.29 11.05 15.83
CA ALA A 100 7.09 11.62 17.16
C ALA A 100 5.69 11.30 17.70
N LEU A 101 4.66 11.40 16.88
CA LEU A 101 3.29 11.05 17.25
C LEU A 101 3.16 9.57 17.62
N TRP A 102 3.79 8.70 16.84
CA TRP A 102 3.80 7.27 17.11
C TRP A 102 4.49 6.94 18.42
N ARG A 103 5.62 7.58 18.70
CA ARG A 103 6.33 7.40 19.97
C ARG A 103 5.47 7.81 21.16
N ARG A 104 4.75 8.93 21.07
CA ARG A 104 3.82 9.36 22.11
C ARG A 104 2.71 8.34 22.32
N ALA A 105 2.09 7.88 21.24
CA ALA A 105 1.02 6.89 21.31
C ALA A 105 1.50 5.60 21.99
N MET A 106 2.72 5.16 21.71
CA MET A 106 3.30 3.98 22.32
C MET A 106 3.66 4.18 23.79
N GLN A 107 4.05 5.39 24.18
CA GLN A 107 4.37 5.69 25.58
C GLN A 107 3.12 5.86 26.45
N ASP A 108 2.06 6.41 25.87
CA ASP A 108 0.80 6.66 26.57
C ASP A 108 -0.13 5.44 26.59
N GLY A 109 0.23 4.44 25.82
CA GLY A 109 -0.51 3.18 25.76
C GLY A 109 0.04 2.15 26.71
#